data_6bbfc2d38d5b200b89b7f270290a34b8
#
_entry.id   6bbfc2d38d5b200b89b7f270290a34b8
#
_cell.length_a   1.000
_cell.length_b   1.000
_cell.length_c   1.000
_cell.angle_alpha   90.00
_cell.angle_beta   90.00
_cell.angle_gamma   90.00
#
_symmetry.space_group_name_H-M   'P 1'
#
loop_
_entity.id
_entity.type
_entity.pdbx_description
1 polymer ?
#
loop_
_entity_poly.entity_id
_entity_poly.type
_entity_poly.pdbx_seq_one_letter_code
_entity_poly.pdbx_strand_id
1 'polypeptide(L)'
;MPTADKCDNRAKKPAARVIPEIELPPWLKVTGKTRTVRALIVINTIIFAAMAGASGIKSLFIPSSQVLLHFGASSGAATIIDGQFWRTATSAFVHIGFLHLMMNCYVLWDVGPLVEKLFGSRKFIVIYLMAALGASLSSLMFNPIVVSAGASGAIFGLFGALGAFFWRHRSKFPAGFLKLHGKILAIFILYGIVYGAIMQGVDNAAHIGGLLSGFASALALMPAVPGETAYRKRDILITAGLAVCFLGFLAADCKSIAGNSHVIGDAAYQQAVELLQKHKNAQALPLLNEAATLMPEVASVHWDRARAYQSLKRYDDALADCDEAISLEPNNKMGFMIRGSIFHELGEERNSIIDLTRLIQLDPKNAMAYNNRAWSYAAMGNYDAALKDVDIAIRIDRNASTFYDTRAVALYLGNHCDEALKDLSKATSLKHGDGAYSYHRACIYKKLGKQELADLEMKKAELLGYQPEPWESKLN
;
A
#
# COMPACT_ATOMS: atom_id res chain seq x y z
N MET A 1 52.15 6.11 73.60
CA MET A 1 51.72 6.45 72.26
C MET A 1 51.35 5.14 71.58
N PRO A 2 50.07 4.83 71.39
CA PRO A 2 49.67 3.61 70.65
C PRO A 2 49.39 3.99 69.16
N THR A 3 49.84 3.10 68.34
CA THR A 3 49.76 3.13 66.90
C THR A 3 48.33 2.94 66.40
N ALA A 4 47.95 3.73 65.40
CA ALA A 4 46.63 3.69 64.71
C ALA A 4 46.48 2.44 63.87
N ASP A 5 45.42 1.67 64.14
CA ASP A 5 44.96 0.56 63.35
C ASP A 5 44.21 1.10 62.11
N LYS A 6 44.66 0.76 60.91
CA LYS A 6 44.01 1.04 59.65
C LYS A 6 42.88 0.04 59.44
N CYS A 7 41.64 0.44 59.61
CA CYS A 7 40.47 -0.29 59.14
C CYS A 7 40.48 -0.40 57.61
N ASP A 8 40.71 -1.61 57.09
CA ASP A 8 40.62 -2.02 55.69
C ASP A 8 39.11 -2.25 55.34
N ASN A 9 38.47 -1.23 54.84
CA ASN A 9 37.07 -1.25 54.45
C ASN A 9 36.93 -1.68 52.96
N ARG A 10 37.32 -2.93 52.64
CA ARG A 10 37.04 -3.53 51.32
C ARG A 10 35.58 -3.96 51.27
N ALA A 11 34.74 -3.12 50.71
CA ALA A 11 33.37 -3.50 50.35
C ALA A 11 33.38 -4.72 49.46
N LYS A 12 32.90 -5.86 49.99
CA LYS A 12 32.66 -7.09 49.20
C LYS A 12 31.68 -6.76 48.08
N LYS A 13 32.13 -6.76 46.82
CA LYS A 13 31.24 -6.73 45.65
C LYS A 13 30.21 -7.85 45.83
N PRO A 14 28.90 -7.56 45.63
CA PRO A 14 27.89 -8.64 45.64
C PRO A 14 28.24 -9.65 44.58
N ALA A 15 28.31 -10.92 44.96
CA ALA A 15 28.53 -12.04 44.06
C ALA A 15 27.45 -11.96 42.94
N ALA A 16 27.91 -11.91 41.68
CA ALA A 16 27.04 -12.01 40.54
C ALA A 16 26.14 -13.25 40.73
N ARG A 17 24.80 -13.03 40.75
CA ARG A 17 23.85 -14.14 40.76
C ARG A 17 24.12 -14.95 39.51
N VAL A 18 24.80 -16.07 39.65
CA VAL A 18 24.91 -17.11 38.62
C VAL A 18 23.47 -17.58 38.39
N ILE A 19 22.87 -17.20 37.31
CA ILE A 19 21.59 -17.77 36.86
C ILE A 19 21.91 -19.24 36.59
N PRO A 20 21.30 -20.21 37.33
CA PRO A 20 21.58 -21.60 37.11
C PRO A 20 21.27 -21.92 35.65
N GLU A 21 22.23 -22.50 34.92
CA GLU A 21 21.98 -23.02 33.57
C GLU A 21 20.81 -24.01 33.66
N ILE A 22 19.66 -23.63 33.09
CA ILE A 22 18.50 -24.51 33.05
C ILE A 22 18.81 -25.59 32.03
N GLU A 23 19.22 -26.78 32.50
CA GLU A 23 19.45 -27.93 31.61
C GLU A 23 18.16 -28.25 30.87
N LEU A 24 18.20 -28.07 29.54
CA LEU A 24 17.11 -28.46 28.67
C LEU A 24 16.93 -29.98 28.68
N PRO A 25 15.73 -30.51 28.77
CA PRO A 25 15.47 -31.93 28.65
C PRO A 25 16.14 -32.49 27.38
N PRO A 26 16.79 -33.68 27.43
CA PRO A 26 17.52 -34.23 26.28
C PRO A 26 16.71 -34.30 24.99
N TRP A 27 15.39 -34.51 25.09
CA TRP A 27 14.47 -34.55 23.96
C TRP A 27 14.17 -33.13 23.35
N LEU A 28 14.51 -32.06 24.05
CA LEU A 28 14.43 -30.68 23.53
C LEU A 28 15.73 -30.28 22.82
N LYS A 29 16.81 -31.00 23.05
CA LYS A 29 18.10 -30.83 22.31
C LYS A 29 17.97 -31.43 20.91
N VAL A 30 16.98 -30.97 20.13
CA VAL A 30 16.66 -31.52 18.81
C VAL A 30 17.71 -31.07 17.79
N THR A 31 18.48 -32.06 17.29
CA THR A 31 19.42 -31.86 16.17
C THR A 31 18.71 -32.13 14.86
N GLY A 32 18.48 -31.11 14.04
CA GLY A 32 17.86 -31.25 12.73
C GLY A 32 18.08 -30.01 11.85
N LYS A 33 18.15 -30.22 10.52
CA LYS A 33 18.24 -29.11 9.57
C LYS A 33 16.86 -28.46 9.41
N THR A 34 16.74 -27.17 9.69
CA THR A 34 15.53 -26.37 9.51
C THR A 34 15.42 -25.90 8.05
N ARG A 35 14.98 -26.80 7.17
CA ARG A 35 14.89 -26.52 5.73
C ARG A 35 13.67 -25.73 5.36
N THR A 36 12.55 -25.95 6.07
CA THR A 36 11.25 -25.33 5.76
C THR A 36 11.24 -23.86 6.09
N VAL A 37 11.79 -23.47 7.24
CA VAL A 37 11.94 -22.05 7.61
C VAL A 37 12.76 -21.29 6.56
N ARG A 38 13.89 -21.87 6.14
CA ARG A 38 14.73 -21.24 5.11
C ARG A 38 13.99 -21.11 3.78
N ALA A 39 13.25 -22.14 3.37
CA ALA A 39 12.47 -22.11 2.14
C ALA A 39 11.40 -21.01 2.19
N LEU A 40 10.69 -20.84 3.31
CA LEU A 40 9.70 -19.77 3.47
C LEU A 40 10.32 -18.37 3.39
N ILE A 41 11.49 -18.16 4.01
CA ILE A 41 12.22 -16.90 3.93
C ILE A 41 12.61 -16.60 2.48
N VAL A 42 13.13 -17.60 1.76
CA VAL A 42 13.51 -17.46 0.35
C VAL A 42 12.28 -17.14 -0.51
N ILE A 43 11.15 -17.83 -0.31
CA ILE A 43 9.90 -17.58 -1.04
C ILE A 43 9.43 -16.15 -0.82
N ASN A 44 9.36 -15.69 0.44
CA ASN A 44 8.97 -14.32 0.78
C ASN A 44 9.87 -13.29 0.10
N THR A 45 11.18 -13.54 0.10
CA THR A 45 12.17 -12.65 -0.54
C THR A 45 12.00 -12.61 -2.06
N ILE A 46 11.78 -13.77 -2.70
CA ILE A 46 11.57 -13.86 -4.16
C ILE A 46 10.29 -13.13 -4.57
N ILE A 47 9.17 -13.34 -3.86
CA ILE A 47 7.89 -12.68 -4.17
C ILE A 47 8.05 -11.16 -4.01
N PHE A 48 8.71 -10.70 -2.94
CA PHE A 48 8.96 -9.29 -2.72
C PHE A 48 9.86 -8.68 -3.81
N ALA A 49 10.91 -9.38 -4.21
CA ALA A 49 11.79 -8.93 -5.30
C ALA A 49 11.04 -8.85 -6.65
N ALA A 50 10.17 -9.82 -6.95
CA ALA A 50 9.31 -9.80 -8.13
C ALA A 50 8.34 -8.61 -8.11
N MET A 51 7.72 -8.34 -6.95
CA MET A 51 6.83 -7.20 -6.75
C MET A 51 7.56 -5.87 -6.97
N ALA A 52 8.75 -5.71 -6.39
CA ALA A 52 9.57 -4.52 -6.54
C ALA A 52 10.04 -4.32 -7.98
N GLY A 53 10.43 -5.40 -8.67
CA GLY A 53 10.85 -5.39 -10.08
C GLY A 53 9.73 -4.99 -11.03
N ALA A 54 8.50 -5.45 -10.78
CA ALA A 54 7.33 -5.13 -11.61
C ALA A 54 6.79 -3.71 -11.39
N SER A 55 6.97 -3.14 -10.19
CA SER A 55 6.29 -1.89 -9.78
C SER A 55 7.25 -0.71 -9.55
N GLY A 56 8.55 -0.92 -9.75
CA GLY A 56 9.59 0.10 -9.61
C GLY A 56 10.07 0.35 -8.18
N ILE A 57 11.14 1.14 -8.06
CA ILE A 57 11.91 1.30 -6.81
C ILE A 57 11.12 1.92 -5.64
N LYS A 58 10.08 2.72 -5.93
CA LYS A 58 9.21 3.32 -4.90
C LYS A 58 8.41 2.26 -4.14
N SER A 59 8.03 1.17 -4.79
CA SER A 59 7.27 0.07 -4.19
C SER A 59 8.09 -0.77 -3.19
N LEU A 60 9.42 -0.60 -3.15
CA LEU A 60 10.25 -1.18 -2.08
C LEU A 60 9.87 -0.66 -0.69
N PHE A 61 9.38 0.58 -0.61
CA PHE A 61 9.08 1.22 0.68
C PHE A 61 7.58 1.33 0.93
N ILE A 62 6.82 1.73 -0.09
CA ILE A 62 5.37 1.97 0.01
C ILE A 62 4.70 1.46 -1.28
N PRO A 63 4.43 0.16 -1.39
CA PRO A 63 3.67 -0.38 -2.51
C PRO A 63 2.22 0.09 -2.44
N SER A 64 1.60 0.38 -3.59
CA SER A 64 0.18 0.69 -3.64
C SER A 64 -0.68 -0.55 -3.34
N SER A 65 -1.92 -0.34 -2.89
CA SER A 65 -2.89 -1.43 -2.66
C SER A 65 -3.09 -2.30 -3.90
N GLN A 66 -3.09 -1.70 -5.10
CA GLN A 66 -3.20 -2.42 -6.36
C GLN A 66 -2.03 -3.37 -6.61
N VAL A 67 -0.80 -2.93 -6.33
CA VAL A 67 0.39 -3.79 -6.43
C VAL A 67 0.26 -4.96 -5.45
N LEU A 68 -0.13 -4.70 -4.21
CA LEU A 68 -0.32 -5.74 -3.20
C LEU A 68 -1.40 -6.76 -3.64
N LEU A 69 -2.54 -6.29 -4.12
CA LEU A 69 -3.64 -7.14 -4.63
C LEU A 69 -3.20 -7.94 -5.87
N HIS A 70 -2.44 -7.33 -6.79
CA HIS A 70 -1.92 -8.03 -7.97
C HIS A 70 -1.04 -9.22 -7.58
N PHE A 71 -0.25 -9.10 -6.50
CA PHE A 71 0.63 -10.16 -6.02
C PHE A 71 -0.02 -11.10 -4.99
N GLY A 72 -1.31 -10.95 -4.71
CA GLY A 72 -2.07 -11.93 -3.92
C GLY A 72 -2.36 -11.52 -2.47
N ALA A 73 -2.32 -10.23 -2.15
CA ALA A 73 -2.84 -9.71 -0.89
C ALA A 73 -4.38 -9.95 -0.78
N SER A 74 -4.90 -9.97 0.43
CA SER A 74 -6.31 -10.23 0.73
C SER A 74 -7.05 -8.92 1.03
N SER A 75 -8.30 -8.81 0.55
CA SER A 75 -9.29 -7.81 0.97
C SER A 75 -10.69 -8.41 0.85
N GLY A 76 -11.69 -7.83 1.51
CA GLY A 76 -13.07 -8.30 1.40
C GLY A 76 -13.59 -8.29 -0.02
N ALA A 77 -13.32 -7.21 -0.76
CA ALA A 77 -13.67 -7.07 -2.17
C ALA A 77 -13.08 -8.21 -3.01
N ALA A 78 -11.76 -8.29 -3.10
CA ALA A 78 -11.08 -9.25 -3.97
C ALA A 78 -11.29 -10.71 -3.51
N THR A 79 -11.33 -10.97 -2.20
CA THR A 79 -11.38 -12.33 -1.68
C THR A 79 -12.80 -12.91 -1.65
N ILE A 80 -13.78 -12.11 -1.21
CA ILE A 80 -15.15 -12.58 -0.98
C ILE A 80 -16.06 -12.20 -2.15
N ILE A 81 -16.09 -10.94 -2.57
CA ILE A 81 -16.99 -10.48 -3.65
C ILE A 81 -16.55 -11.05 -4.99
N ASP A 82 -15.26 -10.94 -5.35
CA ASP A 82 -14.71 -11.49 -6.58
C ASP A 82 -14.44 -13.01 -6.52
N GLY A 83 -14.67 -13.66 -5.36
CA GLY A 83 -14.50 -15.10 -5.16
C GLY A 83 -13.07 -15.61 -5.21
N GLN A 84 -12.07 -14.74 -5.04
CA GLN A 84 -10.64 -15.10 -5.13
C GLN A 84 -10.11 -15.65 -3.79
N PHE A 85 -10.73 -16.72 -3.28
CA PHE A 85 -10.43 -17.30 -1.97
C PHE A 85 -8.97 -17.76 -1.78
N TRP A 86 -8.23 -17.99 -2.86
CA TRP A 86 -6.81 -18.33 -2.79
C TRP A 86 -5.96 -17.24 -2.13
N ARG A 87 -6.47 -15.99 -2.09
CA ARG A 87 -5.80 -14.85 -1.45
C ARG A 87 -5.66 -15.02 0.07
N THR A 88 -6.54 -15.79 0.70
CA THR A 88 -6.41 -16.11 2.14
C THR A 88 -5.10 -16.84 2.47
N ALA A 89 -4.55 -17.58 1.52
CA ALA A 89 -3.27 -18.27 1.70
C ALA A 89 -2.09 -17.44 1.17
N THR A 90 -2.24 -16.76 0.03
CA THR A 90 -1.12 -16.05 -0.63
C THR A 90 -0.79 -14.72 0.03
N SER A 91 -1.72 -14.09 0.72
CA SER A 91 -1.49 -12.85 1.47
C SER A 91 -0.35 -12.95 2.49
N ALA A 92 -0.13 -14.16 3.06
CA ALA A 92 0.97 -14.43 3.98
C ALA A 92 2.39 -14.34 3.34
N PHE A 93 2.48 -14.26 2.02
CA PHE A 93 3.76 -14.19 1.30
C PHE A 93 4.01 -12.82 0.66
N VAL A 94 2.99 -11.95 0.62
CA VAL A 94 3.10 -10.56 0.13
C VAL A 94 3.48 -9.63 1.27
N HIS A 95 4.35 -8.61 1.02
CA HIS A 95 4.84 -7.75 2.10
C HIS A 95 4.71 -6.26 1.74
N ILE A 96 4.26 -5.47 2.73
CA ILE A 96 4.05 -4.02 2.64
C ILE A 96 5.38 -3.29 2.91
N GLY A 97 6.32 -3.39 1.94
CA GLY A 97 7.62 -2.73 1.99
C GLY A 97 8.75 -3.56 2.62
N PHE A 98 9.97 -3.09 2.36
CA PHE A 98 11.23 -3.78 2.73
C PHE A 98 11.39 -4.00 4.24
N LEU A 99 11.08 -2.99 5.06
CA LEU A 99 11.21 -3.10 6.50
C LEU A 99 10.28 -4.18 7.07
N HIS A 100 9.05 -4.24 6.55
CA HIS A 100 8.06 -5.26 6.95
C HIS A 100 8.54 -6.67 6.60
N LEU A 101 9.07 -6.87 5.38
CA LEU A 101 9.68 -8.14 4.99
C LEU A 101 10.84 -8.52 5.92
N MET A 102 11.77 -7.59 6.16
CA MET A 102 12.96 -7.83 6.99
C MET A 102 12.58 -8.25 8.41
N MET A 103 11.63 -7.56 9.04
CA MET A 103 11.14 -7.89 10.38
C MET A 103 10.49 -9.27 10.42
N ASN A 104 9.64 -9.60 9.46
CA ASN A 104 9.01 -10.91 9.36
C ASN A 104 10.03 -12.04 9.14
N CYS A 105 10.99 -11.85 8.26
CA CYS A 105 12.06 -12.80 8.01
C CYS A 105 12.94 -13.00 9.26
N TYR A 106 13.24 -11.93 9.98
CA TYR A 106 14.01 -11.99 11.23
C TYR A 106 13.30 -12.82 12.29
N VAL A 107 12.01 -12.52 12.58
CA VAL A 107 11.24 -13.26 13.58
C VAL A 107 11.03 -14.72 13.15
N LEU A 108 10.78 -14.97 11.87
CA LEU A 108 10.65 -16.33 11.33
C LEU A 108 11.96 -17.11 11.44
N TRP A 109 13.11 -16.45 11.24
CA TRP A 109 14.44 -17.05 11.43
C TRP A 109 14.73 -17.39 12.90
N ASP A 110 14.24 -16.59 13.84
CA ASP A 110 14.45 -16.78 15.27
C ASP A 110 13.53 -17.87 15.85
N VAL A 111 12.23 -17.74 15.66
CA VAL A 111 11.20 -18.61 16.27
C VAL A 111 10.93 -19.87 15.45
N GLY A 112 10.95 -19.75 14.13
CA GLY A 112 10.61 -20.85 13.22
C GLY A 112 11.41 -22.13 13.43
N PRO A 113 12.75 -22.07 13.58
CA PRO A 113 13.57 -23.26 13.81
C PRO A 113 13.17 -24.06 15.04
N LEU A 114 12.76 -23.39 16.11
CA LEU A 114 12.30 -24.09 17.32
C LEU A 114 11.01 -24.86 17.05
N VAL A 115 10.03 -24.22 16.42
CA VAL A 115 8.75 -24.88 16.10
C VAL A 115 8.95 -25.99 15.08
N GLU A 116 9.76 -25.78 14.03
CA GLU A 116 10.06 -26.81 13.04
C GLU A 116 10.75 -28.04 13.66
N LYS A 117 11.65 -27.82 14.63
CA LYS A 117 12.30 -28.93 15.37
C LYS A 117 11.33 -29.67 16.28
N LEU A 118 10.43 -28.96 16.97
CA LEU A 118 9.45 -29.58 17.88
C LEU A 118 8.39 -30.39 17.15
N PHE A 119 7.87 -29.89 16.04
CA PHE A 119 6.75 -30.49 15.31
C PHE A 119 7.19 -31.31 14.08
N GLY A 120 8.40 -31.09 13.58
CA GLY A 120 8.88 -31.62 12.30
C GLY A 120 8.38 -30.80 11.11
N SER A 121 9.13 -30.80 10.01
CA SER A 121 8.88 -29.93 8.83
C SER A 121 7.45 -30.04 8.26
N ARG A 122 6.88 -31.27 8.18
CA ARG A 122 5.54 -31.47 7.63
C ARG A 122 4.46 -30.81 8.47
N LYS A 123 4.48 -31.02 9.81
CA LYS A 123 3.50 -30.41 10.71
C LYS A 123 3.71 -28.92 10.86
N PHE A 124 4.96 -28.44 10.82
CA PHE A 124 5.30 -27.03 10.83
C PHE A 124 4.64 -26.29 9.65
N ILE A 125 4.74 -26.82 8.43
CA ILE A 125 4.10 -26.22 7.25
C ILE A 125 2.59 -26.14 7.42
N VAL A 126 1.94 -27.21 7.93
CA VAL A 126 0.49 -27.21 8.17
C VAL A 126 0.11 -26.16 9.19
N ILE A 127 0.84 -26.07 10.32
CA ILE A 127 0.59 -25.05 11.35
C ILE A 127 0.75 -23.65 10.77
N TYR A 128 1.83 -23.39 10.00
CA TYR A 128 2.08 -22.10 9.38
C TYR A 128 0.97 -21.68 8.42
N LEU A 129 0.52 -22.59 7.55
CA LEU A 129 -0.55 -22.31 6.58
C LEU A 129 -1.91 -22.15 7.25
N MET A 130 -2.24 -22.98 8.25
CA MET A 130 -3.49 -22.84 9.03
C MET A 130 -3.51 -21.53 9.82
N ALA A 131 -2.36 -21.11 10.34
CA ALA A 131 -2.24 -19.81 10.99
C ALA A 131 -2.39 -18.64 10.00
N ALA A 132 -1.81 -18.77 8.80
CA ALA A 132 -2.00 -17.80 7.72
C ALA A 132 -3.48 -17.67 7.31
N LEU A 133 -4.17 -18.80 7.13
CA LEU A 133 -5.60 -18.82 6.84
C LEU A 133 -6.41 -18.15 7.95
N GLY A 134 -6.18 -18.53 9.21
CA GLY A 134 -6.89 -17.94 10.35
C GLY A 134 -6.60 -16.45 10.52
N ALA A 135 -5.39 -16.02 10.22
CA ALA A 135 -5.03 -14.61 10.20
C ALA A 135 -5.81 -13.84 9.12
N SER A 136 -5.80 -14.36 7.89
CA SER A 136 -6.51 -13.72 6.76
C SER A 136 -8.01 -13.65 7.00
N LEU A 137 -8.62 -14.72 7.52
CA LEU A 137 -10.05 -14.75 7.83
C LEU A 137 -10.43 -13.78 8.94
N SER A 138 -9.63 -13.68 10.01
CA SER A 138 -9.88 -12.70 11.07
C SER A 138 -9.68 -11.25 10.56
N SER A 139 -8.71 -11.02 9.69
CA SER A 139 -8.54 -9.75 9.00
C SER A 139 -9.79 -9.37 8.20
N LEU A 140 -10.28 -10.29 7.37
CA LEU A 140 -11.46 -10.07 6.54
C LEU A 140 -12.71 -9.78 7.40
N MET A 141 -12.88 -10.47 8.54
CA MET A 141 -14.02 -10.27 9.42
C MET A 141 -14.03 -8.89 10.10
N PHE A 142 -12.89 -8.46 10.63
CA PHE A 142 -12.82 -7.25 11.44
C PHE A 142 -12.38 -6.01 10.64
N ASN A 143 -11.69 -6.20 9.51
CA ASN A 143 -11.16 -5.15 8.66
C ASN A 143 -11.36 -5.47 7.17
N PRO A 144 -12.58 -5.71 6.69
CA PRO A 144 -12.84 -6.24 5.34
C PRO A 144 -12.38 -5.30 4.20
N ILE A 145 -12.32 -3.99 4.45
CA ILE A 145 -11.87 -2.98 3.46
C ILE A 145 -10.35 -2.79 3.44
N VAL A 146 -9.63 -3.34 4.42
CA VAL A 146 -8.17 -3.19 4.48
C VAL A 146 -7.49 -4.25 3.61
N VAL A 147 -6.50 -3.83 2.83
CA VAL A 147 -5.64 -4.76 2.09
C VAL A 147 -4.65 -5.38 3.08
N SER A 148 -4.87 -6.64 3.43
CA SER A 148 -4.05 -7.39 4.37
C SER A 148 -2.98 -8.20 3.65
N ALA A 149 -1.72 -8.04 4.09
CA ALA A 149 -0.56 -8.71 3.52
C ALA A 149 0.56 -8.84 4.58
N GLY A 150 1.22 -9.97 4.61
CA GLY A 150 2.39 -10.22 5.46
C GLY A 150 2.40 -11.58 6.13
N ALA A 151 3.59 -12.10 6.36
CA ALA A 151 3.80 -13.34 7.08
C ALA A 151 3.49 -13.24 8.58
N SER A 152 3.25 -12.03 9.11
CA SER A 152 3.15 -11.76 10.54
C SER A 152 2.06 -12.57 11.22
N GLY A 153 0.88 -12.72 10.62
CA GLY A 153 -0.20 -13.53 11.16
C GLY A 153 0.19 -15.01 11.29
N ALA A 154 0.86 -15.58 10.29
CA ALA A 154 1.38 -16.93 10.37
C ALA A 154 2.49 -17.08 11.43
N ILE A 155 3.34 -16.05 11.60
CA ILE A 155 4.38 -16.02 12.64
C ILE A 155 3.75 -15.94 14.04
N PHE A 156 2.69 -15.15 14.24
CA PHE A 156 1.90 -15.18 15.48
C PHE A 156 1.33 -16.56 15.75
N GLY A 157 0.95 -17.30 14.70
CA GLY A 157 0.55 -18.69 14.82
C GLY A 157 1.67 -19.62 15.30
N LEU A 158 2.92 -19.35 14.96
CA LEU A 158 4.05 -20.09 15.52
C LEU A 158 4.25 -19.81 17.02
N PHE A 159 4.00 -18.57 17.49
CA PHE A 159 3.94 -18.27 18.92
C PHE A 159 2.77 -19.02 19.59
N GLY A 160 1.60 -19.08 18.93
CA GLY A 160 0.48 -19.90 19.39
C GLY A 160 0.84 -21.38 19.51
N ALA A 161 1.57 -21.92 18.53
CA ALA A 161 2.03 -23.30 18.53
C ALA A 161 3.01 -23.60 19.68
N LEU A 162 3.93 -22.69 20.00
CA LEU A 162 4.80 -22.80 21.16
C LEU A 162 4.02 -22.75 22.46
N GLY A 163 3.04 -21.85 22.56
CA GLY A 163 2.13 -21.77 23.71
C GLY A 163 1.37 -23.08 23.94
N ALA A 164 0.81 -23.66 22.87
CA ALA A 164 0.14 -24.96 22.91
C ALA A 164 1.06 -26.08 23.35
N PHE A 165 2.28 -26.10 22.82
CA PHE A 165 3.28 -27.11 23.18
C PHE A 165 3.69 -27.00 24.65
N PHE A 166 4.01 -25.81 25.15
CA PHE A 166 4.35 -25.59 26.56
C PHE A 166 3.18 -25.91 27.51
N TRP A 167 1.97 -25.51 27.12
CA TRP A 167 0.77 -25.82 27.92
C TRP A 167 0.49 -27.32 28.00
N ARG A 168 0.63 -28.03 26.88
CA ARG A 168 0.35 -29.48 26.80
C ARG A 168 1.38 -30.30 27.56
N HIS A 169 2.64 -29.96 27.46
CA HIS A 169 3.73 -30.69 28.07
C HIS A 169 4.27 -30.05 29.37
N ARG A 170 3.45 -29.20 30.02
CA ARG A 170 3.89 -28.42 31.19
C ARG A 170 4.49 -29.24 32.31
N SER A 171 4.03 -30.48 32.51
CA SER A 171 4.54 -31.40 33.56
C SER A 171 5.92 -31.98 33.25
N LYS A 172 6.41 -31.83 31.99
CA LYS A 172 7.69 -32.35 31.54
C LYS A 172 8.80 -31.29 31.57
N PHE A 173 8.46 -30.05 31.90
CA PHE A 173 9.42 -28.94 31.98
C PHE A 173 9.69 -28.59 33.44
N PRO A 174 10.95 -28.19 33.77
CA PRO A 174 11.22 -27.55 35.05
C PRO A 174 10.38 -26.29 35.24
N ALA A 175 9.90 -26.07 36.47
CA ALA A 175 9.04 -24.92 36.78
C ALA A 175 9.70 -23.57 36.42
N GLY A 176 11.02 -23.45 36.63
CA GLY A 176 11.79 -22.26 36.23
C GLY A 176 11.83 -22.00 34.73
N PHE A 177 11.88 -23.08 33.92
CA PHE A 177 11.89 -22.98 32.46
C PHE A 177 10.57 -22.40 31.94
N LEU A 178 9.43 -22.97 32.37
CA LEU A 178 8.11 -22.47 31.92
C LEU A 178 7.85 -21.04 32.37
N LYS A 179 8.26 -20.68 33.60
CA LYS A 179 8.10 -19.31 34.10
C LYS A 179 8.87 -18.31 33.25
N LEU A 180 10.11 -18.64 32.84
CA LEU A 180 10.95 -17.77 32.04
C LEU A 180 10.46 -17.69 30.58
N HIS A 181 10.36 -18.85 29.90
CA HIS A 181 10.05 -18.89 28.46
C HIS A 181 8.57 -18.54 28.19
N GLY A 182 7.64 -18.91 29.07
CA GLY A 182 6.26 -18.48 29.00
C GLY A 182 6.11 -16.97 29.17
N LYS A 183 6.89 -16.36 30.09
CA LYS A 183 6.90 -14.89 30.25
C LYS A 183 7.48 -14.21 29.01
N ILE A 184 8.57 -14.70 28.45
CA ILE A 184 9.18 -14.16 27.21
C ILE A 184 8.16 -14.24 26.07
N LEU A 185 7.53 -15.40 25.86
CA LEU A 185 6.52 -15.60 24.83
C LEU A 185 5.36 -14.61 25.00
N ALA A 186 4.84 -14.47 26.24
CA ALA A 186 3.76 -13.52 26.53
C ALA A 186 4.14 -12.06 26.25
N ILE A 187 5.40 -11.68 26.58
CA ILE A 187 5.90 -10.34 26.30
C ILE A 187 5.97 -10.09 24.80
N PHE A 188 6.47 -11.02 23.98
CA PHE A 188 6.52 -10.88 22.53
C PHE A 188 5.12 -10.75 21.90
N ILE A 189 4.18 -11.58 22.33
CA ILE A 189 2.78 -11.50 21.88
C ILE A 189 2.18 -10.15 22.25
N LEU A 190 2.31 -9.74 23.52
CA LEU A 190 1.77 -8.48 24.01
C LEU A 190 2.42 -7.28 23.28
N TYR A 191 3.74 -7.29 23.13
CA TYR A 191 4.44 -6.24 22.38
C TYR A 191 3.92 -6.12 20.95
N GLY A 192 3.77 -7.23 20.23
CA GLY A 192 3.27 -7.21 18.86
C GLY A 192 1.84 -6.68 18.73
N ILE A 193 0.95 -7.03 19.69
CA ILE A 193 -0.43 -6.51 19.73
C ILE A 193 -0.47 -5.03 20.10
N VAL A 194 0.31 -4.60 21.10
CA VAL A 194 0.37 -3.18 21.52
C VAL A 194 1.00 -2.34 20.41
N TYR A 195 2.07 -2.83 19.79
CA TYR A 195 2.69 -2.15 18.65
C TYR A 195 1.66 -1.98 17.50
N GLY A 196 0.91 -3.02 17.19
CA GLY A 196 -0.13 -2.98 16.16
C GLY A 196 -1.33 -2.10 16.52
N ALA A 197 -1.59 -1.84 17.80
CA ALA A 197 -2.64 -0.91 18.22
C ALA A 197 -2.20 0.57 18.10
N ILE A 198 -0.88 0.83 18.13
CA ILE A 198 -0.31 2.17 18.07
C ILE A 198 0.06 2.56 16.62
N MET A 199 0.59 1.61 15.86
CA MET A 199 1.07 1.84 14.49
C MET A 199 -0.04 1.64 13.46
N GLN A 200 -0.29 2.67 12.65
CA GLN A 200 -1.20 2.58 11.51
C GLN A 200 -0.69 1.55 10.48
N GLY A 201 -1.61 0.77 9.94
CA GLY A 201 -1.29 -0.24 8.91
C GLY A 201 -0.88 -1.61 9.46
N VAL A 202 -0.92 -1.84 10.78
CA VAL A 202 -0.72 -3.17 11.38
C VAL A 202 -2.07 -3.81 11.67
N ASP A 203 -2.28 -5.01 11.15
CA ASP A 203 -3.53 -5.76 11.25
C ASP A 203 -3.55 -6.67 12.51
N ASN A 204 -4.02 -6.12 13.62
CA ASN A 204 -4.12 -6.87 14.87
C ASN A 204 -5.15 -8.00 14.82
N ALA A 205 -6.18 -7.90 13.99
CA ALA A 205 -7.14 -8.99 13.80
C ALA A 205 -6.42 -10.20 13.17
N ALA A 206 -5.57 -9.96 12.18
CA ALA A 206 -4.73 -11.00 11.59
C ALA A 206 -3.76 -11.63 12.62
N HIS A 207 -3.14 -10.82 13.48
CA HIS A 207 -2.25 -11.33 14.53
C HIS A 207 -2.96 -12.26 15.51
N ILE A 208 -4.14 -11.84 16.01
CA ILE A 208 -4.95 -12.63 16.96
C ILE A 208 -5.48 -13.89 16.28
N GLY A 209 -6.03 -13.77 15.06
CA GLY A 209 -6.53 -14.91 14.31
C GLY A 209 -5.44 -15.94 14.01
N GLY A 210 -4.25 -15.49 13.63
CA GLY A 210 -3.08 -16.34 13.44
C GLY A 210 -2.64 -17.05 14.72
N LEU A 211 -2.54 -16.30 15.83
CA LEU A 211 -2.19 -16.85 17.14
C LEU A 211 -3.13 -18.00 17.57
N LEU A 212 -4.44 -17.76 17.48
CA LEU A 212 -5.47 -18.73 17.90
C LEU A 212 -5.50 -19.95 16.98
N SER A 213 -5.45 -19.77 15.67
CA SER A 213 -5.46 -20.89 14.72
C SER A 213 -4.16 -21.68 14.74
N GLY A 214 -3.01 -21.03 14.97
CA GLY A 214 -1.75 -21.72 15.20
C GLY A 214 -1.73 -22.54 16.49
N PHE A 215 -2.28 -21.99 17.58
CA PHE A 215 -2.46 -22.71 18.84
C PHE A 215 -3.36 -23.96 18.65
N ALA A 216 -4.51 -23.81 18.01
CA ALA A 216 -5.46 -24.89 17.74
C ALA A 216 -4.84 -25.97 16.83
N SER A 217 -4.19 -25.57 15.74
CA SER A 217 -3.52 -26.49 14.80
C SER A 217 -2.38 -27.26 15.48
N ALA A 218 -1.63 -26.60 16.36
CA ALA A 218 -0.58 -27.24 17.12
C ALA A 218 -1.13 -28.26 18.12
N LEU A 219 -2.26 -28.00 18.78
CA LEU A 219 -2.94 -28.99 19.62
C LEU A 219 -3.33 -30.23 18.82
N ALA A 220 -3.88 -30.01 17.60
CA ALA A 220 -4.29 -31.09 16.71
C ALA A 220 -3.10 -31.97 16.25
N LEU A 221 -1.97 -31.33 15.97
CA LEU A 221 -0.78 -31.96 15.41
C LEU A 221 0.29 -32.26 16.46
N MET A 222 -0.06 -32.18 17.75
CA MET A 222 0.88 -32.30 18.87
C MET A 222 1.77 -33.55 18.76
N PRO A 223 3.10 -33.41 18.78
CA PRO A 223 3.99 -34.56 18.80
C PRO A 223 3.93 -35.25 20.16
N ALA A 224 4.07 -36.57 20.16
CA ALA A 224 4.29 -37.33 21.39
C ALA A 224 5.71 -37.05 21.92
N VAL A 225 5.81 -36.86 23.23
CA VAL A 225 7.12 -36.76 23.91
C VAL A 225 7.37 -38.05 24.72
N PRO A 226 8.65 -38.39 25.01
CA PRO A 226 8.99 -39.60 25.74
C PRO A 226 8.18 -39.72 27.03
N GLY A 227 7.53 -40.89 27.25
CA GLY A 227 6.73 -41.21 28.42
C GLY A 227 5.28 -40.69 28.38
N GLU A 228 4.78 -40.26 27.21
CA GLU A 228 3.35 -40.00 27.00
C GLU A 228 2.71 -41.09 26.13
N THR A 229 1.51 -41.50 26.50
CA THR A 229 0.67 -42.36 25.65
C THR A 229 0.09 -41.54 24.49
N ALA A 230 0.03 -42.16 23.30
CA ALA A 230 -0.54 -41.51 22.10
C ALA A 230 -1.96 -40.99 22.36
N TYR A 231 -2.31 -39.93 21.65
CA TYR A 231 -3.58 -39.20 21.57
C TYR A 231 -4.72 -39.71 22.48
N ARG A 232 -5.13 -38.87 23.44
CA ARG A 232 -6.37 -39.12 24.18
C ARG A 232 -7.55 -38.73 23.28
N LYS A 233 -8.66 -39.51 23.33
CA LYS A 233 -9.94 -39.19 22.65
C LYS A 233 -10.37 -37.72 22.87
N ARG A 234 -10.08 -37.17 24.06
CA ARG A 234 -10.32 -35.78 24.43
C ARG A 234 -9.63 -34.78 23.50
N ASP A 235 -8.38 -35.03 23.09
CA ASP A 235 -7.59 -34.09 22.26
C ASP A 235 -8.13 -34.07 20.82
N ILE A 236 -8.65 -35.22 20.35
CA ILE A 236 -9.36 -35.32 19.06
C ILE A 236 -10.69 -34.55 19.12
N LEU A 237 -11.44 -34.67 20.19
CA LEU A 237 -12.72 -33.96 20.35
C LEU A 237 -12.51 -32.44 20.43
N ILE A 238 -11.51 -31.99 21.19
CA ILE A 238 -11.16 -30.53 21.24
C ILE A 238 -10.80 -30.02 19.86
N THR A 239 -9.96 -30.75 19.13
CA THR A 239 -9.54 -30.36 17.77
C THR A 239 -10.71 -30.31 16.80
N ALA A 240 -11.56 -31.34 16.82
CA ALA A 240 -12.79 -31.38 16.00
C ALA A 240 -13.72 -30.22 16.35
N GLY A 241 -13.93 -29.94 17.64
CA GLY A 241 -14.73 -28.81 18.12
C GLY A 241 -14.19 -27.47 17.63
N LEU A 242 -12.87 -27.26 17.75
CA LEU A 242 -12.22 -26.04 17.25
C LEU A 242 -12.35 -25.91 15.74
N ALA A 243 -12.20 -27.01 14.97
CA ALA A 243 -12.38 -27.00 13.52
C ALA A 243 -13.85 -26.67 13.13
N VAL A 244 -14.84 -27.23 13.83
CA VAL A 244 -16.24 -26.89 13.57
C VAL A 244 -16.55 -25.44 13.91
N CYS A 245 -16.06 -24.93 15.04
CA CYS A 245 -16.20 -23.53 15.41
C CYS A 245 -15.56 -22.62 14.35
N PHE A 246 -14.37 -22.96 13.86
CA PHE A 246 -13.67 -22.20 12.83
C PHE A 246 -14.43 -22.20 11.50
N LEU A 247 -14.96 -23.35 11.06
CA LEU A 247 -15.77 -23.43 9.82
C LEU A 247 -17.11 -22.69 9.96
N GLY A 248 -17.75 -22.78 11.11
CA GLY A 248 -18.98 -22.02 11.41
C GLY A 248 -18.74 -20.51 11.40
N PHE A 249 -17.63 -20.08 11.98
CA PHE A 249 -17.18 -18.70 11.99
C PHE A 249 -16.90 -18.19 10.56
N LEU A 250 -16.19 -18.98 9.75
CA LEU A 250 -15.92 -18.68 8.35
C LEU A 250 -17.20 -18.50 7.51
N ALA A 251 -18.19 -19.39 7.69
CA ALA A 251 -19.45 -19.30 6.95
C ALA A 251 -20.26 -18.05 7.34
N ALA A 252 -20.28 -17.70 8.63
CA ALA A 252 -20.92 -16.49 9.12
C ALA A 252 -20.23 -15.22 8.62
N ASP A 253 -18.89 -15.24 8.57
CA ASP A 253 -18.05 -14.15 8.11
C ASP A 253 -18.28 -13.88 6.62
N CYS A 254 -18.21 -14.89 5.76
CA CYS A 254 -18.48 -14.74 4.33
C CYS A 254 -19.86 -14.12 4.06
N LYS A 255 -20.90 -14.53 4.82
CA LYS A 255 -22.24 -13.97 4.66
C LYS A 255 -22.32 -12.51 5.11
N SER A 256 -21.67 -12.17 6.22
CA SER A 256 -21.60 -10.79 6.75
C SER A 256 -20.88 -9.86 5.80
N ILE A 257 -19.73 -10.29 5.27
CA ILE A 257 -18.91 -9.50 4.33
C ILE A 257 -19.63 -9.31 3.00
N ALA A 258 -20.24 -10.37 2.46
CA ALA A 258 -20.98 -10.31 1.20
C ALA A 258 -22.21 -9.37 1.26
N GLY A 259 -22.76 -9.13 2.44
CA GLY A 259 -23.86 -8.17 2.67
C GLY A 259 -23.41 -6.78 3.11
N ASN A 260 -22.11 -6.54 3.27
CA ASN A 260 -21.58 -5.29 3.75
C ASN A 260 -21.50 -4.27 2.59
N SER A 261 -22.26 -3.17 2.69
CA SER A 261 -22.33 -2.12 1.66
C SER A 261 -20.94 -1.52 1.33
N HIS A 262 -20.11 -1.29 2.35
CA HIS A 262 -18.75 -0.77 2.14
C HIS A 262 -17.85 -1.74 1.37
N VAL A 263 -17.97 -3.06 1.60
CA VAL A 263 -17.18 -4.05 0.86
C VAL A 263 -17.64 -4.16 -0.60
N ILE A 264 -18.96 -4.08 -0.83
CA ILE A 264 -19.53 -4.06 -2.18
C ILE A 264 -19.09 -2.79 -2.90
N GLY A 265 -19.17 -1.62 -2.23
CA GLY A 265 -18.71 -0.35 -2.76
C GLY A 265 -17.21 -0.34 -3.09
N ASP A 266 -16.38 -0.93 -2.23
CA ASP A 266 -14.94 -1.08 -2.50
C ASP A 266 -14.68 -1.99 -3.71
N ALA A 267 -15.41 -3.09 -3.86
CA ALA A 267 -15.29 -3.96 -5.03
C ALA A 267 -15.63 -3.22 -6.33
N ALA A 268 -16.73 -2.46 -6.34
CA ALA A 268 -17.12 -1.63 -7.48
C ALA A 268 -16.04 -0.57 -7.78
N TYR A 269 -15.50 0.09 -6.73
CA TYR A 269 -14.46 1.08 -6.87
C TYR A 269 -13.16 0.50 -7.45
N GLN A 270 -12.70 -0.66 -6.98
CA GLN A 270 -11.50 -1.30 -7.51
C GLN A 270 -11.64 -1.66 -9.00
N GLN A 271 -12.79 -2.19 -9.41
CA GLN A 271 -13.08 -2.46 -10.82
C GLN A 271 -13.13 -1.16 -11.65
N ALA A 272 -13.71 -0.09 -11.10
CA ALA A 272 -13.73 1.22 -11.75
C ALA A 272 -12.31 1.77 -11.97
N VAL A 273 -11.45 1.69 -10.96
CA VAL A 273 -10.04 2.13 -11.05
C VAL A 273 -9.28 1.39 -12.14
N GLU A 274 -9.50 0.08 -12.32
CA GLU A 274 -8.91 -0.67 -13.44
C GLU A 274 -9.38 -0.16 -14.81
N LEU A 275 -10.65 0.22 -14.93
CA LEU A 275 -11.19 0.78 -16.16
C LEU A 275 -10.62 2.18 -16.43
N LEU A 276 -10.47 3.01 -15.40
CA LEU A 276 -9.85 4.34 -15.49
C LEU A 276 -8.38 4.25 -15.97
N GLN A 277 -7.62 3.28 -15.48
CA GLN A 277 -6.25 3.03 -15.94
C GLN A 277 -6.17 2.62 -17.42
N LYS A 278 -7.22 1.98 -17.93
CA LYS A 278 -7.36 1.62 -19.36
C LYS A 278 -8.03 2.72 -20.18
N HIS A 279 -8.17 3.94 -19.62
CA HIS A 279 -8.86 5.10 -20.23
C HIS A 279 -10.32 4.82 -20.64
N LYS A 280 -11.00 3.86 -19.99
CA LYS A 280 -12.39 3.50 -20.24
C LYS A 280 -13.36 4.25 -19.32
N ASN A 281 -13.26 5.58 -19.31
CA ASN A 281 -13.96 6.44 -18.37
C ASN A 281 -15.48 6.25 -18.36
N ALA A 282 -16.10 6.12 -19.54
CA ALA A 282 -17.54 5.89 -19.65
C ALA A 282 -17.99 4.54 -19.04
N GLN A 283 -17.13 3.51 -19.11
CA GLN A 283 -17.43 2.20 -18.51
C GLN A 283 -17.17 2.20 -16.98
N ALA A 284 -16.31 3.07 -16.48
CA ALA A 284 -16.03 3.21 -15.06
C ALA A 284 -17.18 3.93 -14.30
N LEU A 285 -17.89 4.86 -14.94
CA LEU A 285 -18.90 5.70 -14.28
C LEU A 285 -20.02 4.93 -13.55
N PRO A 286 -20.65 3.89 -14.10
CA PRO A 286 -21.66 3.13 -13.36
C PRO A 286 -21.12 2.55 -12.05
N LEU A 287 -19.90 2.02 -12.08
CA LEU A 287 -19.24 1.45 -10.89
C LEU A 287 -18.85 2.54 -9.88
N LEU A 288 -18.41 3.71 -10.36
CA LEU A 288 -18.13 4.87 -9.50
C LEU A 288 -19.40 5.42 -8.86
N ASN A 289 -20.53 5.39 -9.56
CA ASN A 289 -21.83 5.79 -9.00
C ASN A 289 -22.28 4.83 -7.91
N GLU A 290 -22.13 3.51 -8.12
CA GLU A 290 -22.41 2.50 -7.11
C GLU A 290 -21.50 2.68 -5.89
N ALA A 291 -20.19 2.83 -6.10
CA ALA A 291 -19.23 3.08 -5.04
C ALA A 291 -19.56 4.35 -4.24
N ALA A 292 -19.86 5.48 -4.89
CA ALA A 292 -20.24 6.73 -4.23
C ALA A 292 -21.56 6.64 -3.44
N THR A 293 -22.49 5.79 -3.88
CA THR A 293 -23.73 5.53 -3.15
C THR A 293 -23.49 4.70 -1.89
N LEU A 294 -22.59 3.70 -1.96
CA LEU A 294 -22.32 2.78 -0.89
C LEU A 294 -21.25 3.27 0.10
N MET A 295 -20.39 4.21 -0.34
CA MET A 295 -19.27 4.78 0.42
C MET A 295 -19.20 6.31 0.21
N PRO A 296 -20.24 7.07 0.55
CA PRO A 296 -20.29 8.51 0.29
C PRO A 296 -19.23 9.32 1.04
N GLU A 297 -18.67 8.79 2.12
CA GLU A 297 -17.64 9.44 2.93
C GLU A 297 -16.21 9.22 2.39
N VAL A 298 -16.02 8.48 1.29
CA VAL A 298 -14.71 8.17 0.73
C VAL A 298 -14.31 9.15 -0.35
N ALA A 299 -13.50 10.14 0.00
CA ALA A 299 -13.08 11.21 -0.91
C ALA A 299 -12.46 10.71 -2.23
N SER A 300 -11.73 9.58 -2.21
CA SER A 300 -11.12 9.02 -3.42
C SER A 300 -12.14 8.56 -4.47
N VAL A 301 -13.31 8.13 -4.07
CA VAL A 301 -14.39 7.74 -5.00
C VAL A 301 -14.90 8.98 -5.74
N HIS A 302 -15.12 10.09 -5.03
CA HIS A 302 -15.60 11.34 -5.61
C HIS A 302 -14.61 11.96 -6.59
N TRP A 303 -13.32 12.08 -6.22
CA TRP A 303 -12.33 12.68 -7.15
C TRP A 303 -12.01 11.79 -8.36
N ASP A 304 -12.05 10.45 -8.25
CA ASP A 304 -11.93 9.58 -9.41
C ASP A 304 -13.18 9.66 -10.31
N ARG A 305 -14.38 9.83 -9.73
CA ARG A 305 -15.61 10.09 -10.50
C ARG A 305 -15.58 11.46 -11.16
N ALA A 306 -15.10 12.49 -10.46
CA ALA A 306 -14.88 13.81 -11.03
C ALA A 306 -13.96 13.77 -12.25
N ARG A 307 -12.86 13.03 -12.17
CA ARG A 307 -11.94 12.84 -13.30
C ARG A 307 -12.58 12.10 -14.48
N ALA A 308 -13.43 11.11 -14.20
CA ALA A 308 -14.20 10.44 -15.25
C ALA A 308 -15.22 11.39 -15.90
N TYR A 309 -15.93 12.19 -15.12
CA TYR A 309 -16.85 13.22 -15.63
C TYR A 309 -16.11 14.28 -16.45
N GLN A 310 -14.98 14.80 -15.97
CA GLN A 310 -14.13 15.76 -16.70
C GLN A 310 -13.77 15.21 -18.08
N SER A 311 -13.29 13.98 -18.18
CA SER A 311 -12.92 13.36 -19.45
C SER A 311 -14.08 13.20 -20.43
N LEU A 312 -15.31 13.17 -19.92
CA LEU A 312 -16.56 13.13 -20.71
C LEU A 312 -17.19 14.52 -20.89
N LYS A 313 -16.48 15.59 -20.50
CA LYS A 313 -16.90 17.01 -20.57
C LYS A 313 -18.21 17.30 -19.79
N ARG A 314 -18.50 16.49 -18.76
CA ARG A 314 -19.59 16.68 -17.82
C ARG A 314 -19.10 17.51 -16.63
N TYR A 315 -18.81 18.78 -16.87
CA TYR A 315 -18.10 19.63 -15.92
C TYR A 315 -18.89 19.94 -14.65
N ASP A 316 -20.20 20.15 -14.73
CA ASP A 316 -21.02 20.42 -13.54
C ASP A 316 -21.01 19.24 -12.55
N ASP A 317 -21.14 18.02 -13.06
CA ASP A 317 -21.06 16.81 -12.24
C ASP A 317 -19.66 16.64 -11.65
N ALA A 318 -18.62 16.96 -12.43
CA ALA A 318 -17.24 16.86 -11.97
C ALA A 318 -16.92 17.88 -10.88
N LEU A 319 -17.41 19.13 -11.00
CA LEU A 319 -17.23 20.17 -9.97
C LEU A 319 -17.93 19.78 -8.66
N ALA A 320 -19.16 19.26 -8.74
CA ALA A 320 -19.89 18.79 -7.55
C ALA A 320 -19.12 17.69 -6.80
N ASP A 321 -18.55 16.72 -7.52
CA ASP A 321 -17.73 15.68 -6.92
C ASP A 321 -16.40 16.20 -6.35
N CYS A 322 -15.79 17.19 -7.00
CA CYS A 322 -14.59 17.84 -6.45
C CYS A 322 -14.89 18.57 -5.14
N ASP A 323 -16.03 19.26 -5.07
CA ASP A 323 -16.47 19.96 -3.87
C ASP A 323 -16.72 18.99 -2.72
N GLU A 324 -17.36 17.85 -2.98
CA GLU A 324 -17.57 16.80 -1.99
C GLU A 324 -16.23 16.21 -1.53
N ALA A 325 -15.33 15.86 -2.45
CA ALA A 325 -14.00 15.33 -2.11
C ALA A 325 -13.18 16.30 -1.24
N ILE A 326 -13.24 17.61 -1.53
CA ILE A 326 -12.55 18.65 -0.75
C ILE A 326 -13.24 18.86 0.61
N SER A 327 -14.57 18.72 0.68
CA SER A 327 -15.32 18.79 1.94
C SER A 327 -14.91 17.64 2.88
N LEU A 328 -14.81 16.44 2.34
CA LEU A 328 -14.39 15.25 3.09
C LEU A 328 -12.92 15.32 3.52
N GLU A 329 -12.05 15.81 2.64
CA GLU A 329 -10.62 15.93 2.89
C GLU A 329 -10.10 17.33 2.52
N PRO A 330 -10.17 18.34 3.42
CA PRO A 330 -9.82 19.74 3.10
C PRO A 330 -8.36 19.98 2.70
N ASN A 331 -7.47 19.00 2.90
CA ASN A 331 -6.08 19.05 2.46
C ASN A 331 -5.78 18.07 1.30
N ASN A 332 -6.81 17.53 0.67
CA ASN A 332 -6.64 16.60 -0.45
C ASN A 332 -6.13 17.35 -1.69
N LYS A 333 -4.94 16.95 -2.12
CA LYS A 333 -4.25 17.56 -3.27
C LYS A 333 -4.96 17.30 -4.61
N MET A 334 -5.61 16.13 -4.74
CA MET A 334 -6.23 15.70 -5.99
C MET A 334 -7.51 16.46 -6.30
N GLY A 335 -8.35 16.73 -5.29
CA GLY A 335 -9.55 17.54 -5.46
C GLY A 335 -9.23 18.94 -6.02
N PHE A 336 -8.22 19.62 -5.45
CA PHE A 336 -7.76 20.92 -5.96
C PHE A 336 -7.15 20.83 -7.36
N MET A 337 -6.38 19.76 -7.66
CA MET A 337 -5.80 19.56 -8.99
C MET A 337 -6.87 19.44 -10.06
N ILE A 338 -7.86 18.58 -9.84
CA ILE A 338 -8.93 18.28 -10.80
C ILE A 338 -9.83 19.49 -10.96
N ARG A 339 -10.29 20.11 -9.85
CA ARG A 339 -11.18 21.27 -9.89
C ARG A 339 -10.49 22.47 -10.56
N GLY A 340 -9.22 22.73 -10.24
CA GLY A 340 -8.43 23.77 -10.89
C GLY A 340 -8.27 23.55 -12.39
N SER A 341 -8.09 22.30 -12.84
CA SER A 341 -8.02 22.00 -14.26
C SER A 341 -9.38 22.15 -14.97
N ILE A 342 -10.49 21.76 -14.33
CA ILE A 342 -11.84 21.96 -14.86
C ILE A 342 -12.14 23.46 -15.00
N PHE A 343 -11.81 24.28 -14.01
CA PHE A 343 -12.00 25.73 -14.09
C PHE A 343 -11.22 26.34 -15.27
N HIS A 344 -10.01 25.86 -15.53
CA HIS A 344 -9.25 26.29 -16.72
C HIS A 344 -9.97 25.89 -18.02
N GLU A 345 -10.45 24.65 -18.15
CA GLU A 345 -11.19 24.19 -19.33
C GLU A 345 -12.50 24.98 -19.56
N LEU A 346 -13.11 25.49 -18.50
CA LEU A 346 -14.29 26.37 -18.54
C LEU A 346 -13.93 27.84 -18.78
N GLY A 347 -12.64 28.23 -18.81
CA GLY A 347 -12.21 29.63 -18.92
C GLY A 347 -12.34 30.43 -17.61
N GLU A 348 -12.58 29.77 -16.49
CA GLU A 348 -12.69 30.36 -15.16
C GLU A 348 -11.29 30.48 -14.49
N GLU A 349 -10.38 31.18 -15.14
CA GLU A 349 -8.95 31.19 -14.80
C GLU A 349 -8.65 31.65 -13.37
N ARG A 350 -9.46 32.59 -12.83
CA ARG A 350 -9.30 33.05 -11.44
C ARG A 350 -9.53 31.93 -10.44
N ASN A 351 -10.57 31.12 -10.65
CA ASN A 351 -10.91 30.00 -9.79
C ASN A 351 -9.84 28.90 -9.90
N SER A 352 -9.38 28.64 -11.12
CA SER A 352 -8.25 27.73 -11.37
C SER A 352 -6.98 28.14 -10.60
N ILE A 353 -6.60 29.43 -10.66
CA ILE A 353 -5.43 29.95 -9.95
C ILE A 353 -5.56 29.81 -8.43
N ILE A 354 -6.77 30.02 -7.87
CA ILE A 354 -7.03 29.85 -6.44
C ILE A 354 -6.75 28.40 -6.02
N ASP A 355 -7.36 27.43 -6.70
CA ASP A 355 -7.20 26.01 -6.38
C ASP A 355 -5.76 25.52 -6.56
N LEU A 356 -5.13 25.87 -7.67
CA LEU A 356 -3.74 25.49 -7.94
C LEU A 356 -2.76 26.16 -6.97
N THR A 357 -3.05 27.37 -6.49
CA THR A 357 -2.28 28.02 -5.43
C THR A 357 -2.42 27.27 -4.11
N ARG A 358 -3.65 26.82 -3.77
CA ARG A 358 -3.85 25.99 -2.58
C ARG A 358 -3.11 24.66 -2.69
N LEU A 359 -3.15 24.02 -3.87
CA LEU A 359 -2.38 22.80 -4.13
C LEU A 359 -0.88 23.00 -3.96
N ILE A 360 -0.32 24.10 -4.48
CA ILE A 360 1.09 24.44 -4.35
C ILE A 360 1.49 24.67 -2.87
N GLN A 361 0.62 25.29 -2.07
CA GLN A 361 0.83 25.43 -0.62
C GLN A 361 0.91 24.07 0.08
N LEU A 362 0.07 23.11 -0.33
CA LEU A 362 0.04 21.75 0.20
C LEU A 362 1.20 20.89 -0.30
N ASP A 363 1.70 21.16 -1.52
CA ASP A 363 2.77 20.43 -2.18
C ASP A 363 3.67 21.35 -3.02
N PRO A 364 4.64 22.03 -2.40
CA PRO A 364 5.53 22.95 -3.11
C PRO A 364 6.46 22.28 -4.14
N LYS A 365 6.47 20.95 -4.20
CA LYS A 365 7.25 20.19 -5.21
C LYS A 365 6.39 19.61 -6.33
N ASN A 366 5.13 19.96 -6.40
CA ASN A 366 4.23 19.51 -7.46
C ASN A 366 4.44 20.34 -8.75
N ALA A 367 5.30 19.85 -9.64
CA ALA A 367 5.63 20.52 -10.90
C ALA A 367 4.38 20.73 -11.79
N MET A 368 3.43 19.78 -11.80
CA MET A 368 2.21 19.88 -12.60
C MET A 368 1.31 21.02 -12.12
N ALA A 369 1.23 21.25 -10.80
CA ALA A 369 0.45 22.37 -10.26
C ALA A 369 0.97 23.73 -10.73
N TYR A 370 2.28 23.92 -10.75
CA TYR A 370 2.90 25.13 -11.31
C TYR A 370 2.63 25.25 -12.81
N ASN A 371 2.78 24.14 -13.55
CA ASN A 371 2.51 24.14 -14.99
C ASN A 371 1.05 24.51 -15.28
N ASN A 372 0.09 23.92 -14.59
CA ASN A 372 -1.34 24.21 -14.82
C ASN A 372 -1.68 25.65 -14.42
N ARG A 373 -1.08 26.19 -13.34
CA ARG A 373 -1.27 27.58 -12.96
C ARG A 373 -0.65 28.54 -13.97
N ALA A 374 0.50 28.16 -14.57
CA ALA A 374 1.10 28.91 -15.66
C ALA A 374 0.17 29.02 -16.87
N TRP A 375 -0.54 27.95 -17.22
CA TRP A 375 -1.58 27.99 -18.26
C TRP A 375 -2.66 29.02 -17.96
N SER A 376 -3.22 29.00 -16.75
CA SER A 376 -4.24 29.95 -16.34
C SER A 376 -3.73 31.40 -16.34
N TYR A 377 -2.48 31.64 -15.90
CA TYR A 377 -1.86 32.96 -16.01
C TYR A 377 -1.69 33.40 -17.45
N ALA A 378 -1.23 32.51 -18.34
CA ALA A 378 -1.06 32.81 -19.76
C ALA A 378 -2.41 33.14 -20.43
N ALA A 379 -3.46 32.38 -20.13
CA ALA A 379 -4.82 32.63 -20.62
C ALA A 379 -5.39 33.99 -20.16
N MET A 380 -4.97 34.47 -18.97
CA MET A 380 -5.31 35.80 -18.45
C MET A 380 -4.42 36.93 -18.99
N GLY A 381 -3.41 36.63 -19.80
CA GLY A 381 -2.45 37.62 -20.31
C GLY A 381 -1.33 37.99 -19.31
N ASN A 382 -1.22 37.30 -18.19
CA ASN A 382 -0.13 37.52 -17.22
C ASN A 382 1.07 36.62 -17.52
N TYR A 383 1.77 36.95 -18.60
CA TYR A 383 2.86 36.13 -19.13
C TYR A 383 4.07 36.03 -18.20
N ASP A 384 4.36 37.11 -17.45
CA ASP A 384 5.46 37.11 -16.47
C ASP A 384 5.23 36.11 -15.33
N ALA A 385 3.98 36.03 -14.84
CA ALA A 385 3.62 35.05 -13.81
C ALA A 385 3.64 33.63 -14.39
N ALA A 386 3.14 33.44 -15.61
CA ALA A 386 3.19 32.16 -16.31
C ALA A 386 4.61 31.65 -16.47
N LEU A 387 5.54 32.50 -16.95
CA LEU A 387 6.95 32.15 -17.13
C LEU A 387 7.63 31.79 -15.81
N LYS A 388 7.37 32.53 -14.73
CA LYS A 388 7.89 32.21 -13.40
C LYS A 388 7.46 30.82 -12.92
N ASP A 389 6.19 30.50 -13.08
CA ASP A 389 5.64 29.21 -12.63
C ASP A 389 6.18 28.04 -13.46
N VAL A 390 6.17 28.17 -14.79
CA VAL A 390 6.67 27.07 -15.65
C VAL A 390 8.17 26.87 -15.50
N ASP A 391 8.95 27.90 -15.21
CA ASP A 391 10.37 27.76 -14.90
C ASP A 391 10.59 26.99 -13.57
N ILE A 392 9.68 27.14 -12.60
CA ILE A 392 9.71 26.31 -11.40
C ILE A 392 9.40 24.87 -11.76
N ALA A 393 8.36 24.63 -12.57
CA ALA A 393 7.99 23.28 -13.02
C ALA A 393 9.18 22.59 -13.74
N ILE A 394 9.84 23.27 -14.66
CA ILE A 394 11.03 22.75 -15.37
C ILE A 394 12.21 22.49 -14.43
N ARG A 395 12.42 23.32 -13.40
CA ARG A 395 13.46 23.04 -12.40
C ARG A 395 13.20 21.79 -11.60
N ILE A 396 11.92 21.48 -11.30
CA ILE A 396 11.51 20.28 -10.56
C ILE A 396 11.64 19.03 -11.46
N ASP A 397 11.15 19.11 -12.70
CA ASP A 397 11.28 18.01 -13.68
C ASP A 397 11.69 18.56 -15.06
N ARG A 398 12.96 18.35 -15.42
CA ARG A 398 13.54 18.78 -16.69
C ARG A 398 13.17 17.90 -17.87
N ASN A 399 12.54 16.75 -17.65
CA ASN A 399 12.23 15.77 -18.68
C ASN A 399 10.76 15.80 -19.11
N ALA A 400 9.93 16.61 -18.48
CA ALA A 400 8.54 16.77 -18.85
C ALA A 400 8.41 17.68 -20.09
N SER A 401 8.12 17.09 -21.23
CA SER A 401 7.98 17.82 -22.53
C SER A 401 6.87 18.87 -22.49
N THR A 402 5.81 18.61 -21.75
CA THR A 402 4.66 19.52 -21.59
C THR A 402 5.03 20.84 -20.95
N PHE A 403 6.03 20.89 -20.08
CA PHE A 403 6.45 22.16 -19.44
C PHE A 403 7.16 23.09 -20.42
N TYR A 404 7.94 22.55 -21.36
CA TYR A 404 8.54 23.34 -22.42
C TYR A 404 7.50 23.86 -23.42
N ASP A 405 6.47 23.06 -23.70
CA ASP A 405 5.33 23.49 -24.52
C ASP A 405 4.57 24.64 -23.85
N THR A 406 4.22 24.51 -22.56
CA THR A 406 3.58 25.59 -21.79
C THR A 406 4.41 26.85 -21.79
N ARG A 407 5.76 26.74 -21.62
CA ARG A 407 6.63 27.90 -21.66
C ARG A 407 6.67 28.52 -23.06
N ALA A 408 6.70 27.70 -24.10
CA ALA A 408 6.65 28.19 -25.48
C ALA A 408 5.38 28.98 -25.77
N VAL A 409 4.22 28.52 -25.30
CA VAL A 409 2.95 29.27 -25.46
C VAL A 409 2.98 30.59 -24.68
N ALA A 410 3.47 30.58 -23.44
CA ALA A 410 3.61 31.82 -22.65
C ALA A 410 4.57 32.82 -23.34
N LEU A 411 5.70 32.35 -23.87
CA LEU A 411 6.65 33.17 -24.65
C LEU A 411 6.04 33.71 -25.95
N TYR A 412 5.29 32.85 -26.66
CA TYR A 412 4.59 33.27 -27.89
C TYR A 412 3.61 34.39 -27.65
N LEU A 413 2.78 34.25 -26.60
CA LEU A 413 1.82 35.26 -26.21
C LEU A 413 2.50 36.56 -25.74
N GLY A 414 3.69 36.45 -25.11
CA GLY A 414 4.56 37.54 -24.75
C GLY A 414 5.39 38.14 -25.91
N ASN A 415 5.17 37.71 -27.17
CA ASN A 415 5.88 38.14 -28.39
C ASN A 415 7.36 37.67 -28.49
N HIS A 416 7.77 36.66 -27.73
CA HIS A 416 9.12 36.05 -27.78
C HIS A 416 9.15 34.80 -28.68
N CYS A 417 8.82 34.98 -29.98
CA CYS A 417 8.59 33.87 -30.92
C CYS A 417 9.84 32.97 -31.14
N ASP A 418 11.05 33.53 -31.18
CA ASP A 418 12.25 32.73 -31.40
C ASP A 418 12.61 31.83 -30.21
N GLU A 419 12.37 32.31 -28.99
CA GLU A 419 12.55 31.53 -27.77
C GLU A 419 11.48 30.42 -27.66
N ALA A 420 10.25 30.75 -28.03
CA ALA A 420 9.15 29.78 -28.08
C ALA A 420 9.43 28.61 -29.04
N LEU A 421 10.00 28.89 -30.22
CA LEU A 421 10.40 27.84 -31.17
C LEU A 421 11.53 26.93 -30.64
N LYS A 422 12.46 27.48 -29.83
CA LYS A 422 13.50 26.69 -29.17
C LYS A 422 12.88 25.73 -28.14
N ASP A 423 11.94 26.20 -27.33
CA ASP A 423 11.24 25.38 -26.35
C ASP A 423 10.41 24.29 -27.00
N LEU A 424 9.65 24.58 -28.09
CA LEU A 424 8.95 23.55 -28.86
C LEU A 424 9.88 22.50 -29.46
N SER A 425 11.08 22.92 -29.88
CA SER A 425 12.09 21.98 -30.35
C SER A 425 12.57 21.06 -29.23
N LYS A 426 12.74 21.61 -28.02
CA LYS A 426 13.07 20.82 -26.82
C LYS A 426 11.93 19.89 -26.44
N ALA A 427 10.67 20.37 -26.41
CA ALA A 427 9.48 19.54 -26.15
C ALA A 427 9.40 18.35 -27.12
N THR A 428 9.57 18.61 -28.42
CA THR A 428 9.57 17.58 -29.47
C THR A 428 10.72 16.58 -29.30
N SER A 429 11.90 17.01 -28.85
CA SER A 429 13.03 16.10 -28.58
C SER A 429 12.79 15.18 -27.39
N LEU A 430 11.98 15.59 -26.42
CA LEU A 430 11.61 14.79 -25.25
C LEU A 430 10.45 13.84 -25.53
N LYS A 431 9.48 14.28 -26.35
CA LYS A 431 8.32 13.47 -26.76
C LYS A 431 8.01 13.74 -28.24
N HIS A 432 8.20 12.76 -29.08
CA HIS A 432 7.86 12.84 -30.51
C HIS A 432 6.34 12.56 -30.73
N GLY A 433 5.81 13.14 -31.81
CA GLY A 433 4.46 12.82 -32.26
C GLY A 433 3.32 13.43 -31.44
N ASP A 434 3.57 14.50 -30.73
CA ASP A 434 2.52 15.25 -30.04
C ASP A 434 1.96 16.34 -30.98
N GLY A 435 0.66 16.28 -31.27
CA GLY A 435 -0.01 17.20 -32.19
C GLY A 435 -0.09 18.63 -31.66
N ALA A 436 -0.14 18.84 -30.33
CA ALA A 436 -0.14 20.15 -29.71
C ALA A 436 1.11 20.95 -30.05
N TYR A 437 2.29 20.30 -30.03
CA TYR A 437 3.54 21.00 -30.34
C TYR A 437 3.62 21.47 -31.80
N SER A 438 3.05 20.69 -32.73
CA SER A 438 2.94 21.09 -34.12
C SER A 438 1.96 22.24 -34.29
N TYR A 439 0.79 22.19 -33.61
CA TYR A 439 -0.18 23.27 -33.63
C TYR A 439 0.39 24.58 -33.10
N HIS A 440 1.01 24.57 -31.92
CA HIS A 440 1.63 25.76 -31.32
C HIS A 440 2.74 26.32 -32.23
N ARG A 441 3.54 25.46 -32.87
CA ARG A 441 4.57 25.88 -33.83
C ARG A 441 3.96 26.50 -35.06
N ALA A 442 2.84 25.99 -35.56
CA ALA A 442 2.10 26.56 -36.68
C ALA A 442 1.63 27.98 -36.37
N CYS A 443 1.04 28.20 -35.18
CA CYS A 443 0.62 29.54 -34.73
C CYS A 443 1.80 30.53 -34.68
N ILE A 444 2.96 30.09 -34.18
CA ILE A 444 4.16 30.94 -34.14
C ILE A 444 4.65 31.29 -35.55
N TYR A 445 4.74 30.31 -36.47
CA TYR A 445 5.15 30.55 -37.85
C TYR A 445 4.19 31.46 -38.57
N LYS A 446 2.88 31.35 -38.37
CA LYS A 446 1.86 32.24 -38.90
C LYS A 446 2.12 33.68 -38.47
N LYS A 447 2.37 33.90 -37.16
CA LYS A 447 2.68 35.23 -36.61
C LYS A 447 3.99 35.82 -37.17
N LEU A 448 4.97 34.96 -37.49
CA LEU A 448 6.24 35.37 -38.13
C LEU A 448 6.13 35.57 -39.65
N GLY A 449 4.96 35.42 -40.24
CA GLY A 449 4.74 35.52 -41.70
C GLY A 449 5.31 34.37 -42.52
N LYS A 450 5.68 33.25 -41.90
CA LYS A 450 6.25 32.04 -42.54
C LYS A 450 5.13 31.06 -42.90
N GLN A 451 4.27 31.44 -43.85
CA GLN A 451 3.01 30.74 -44.14
C GLN A 451 3.21 29.28 -44.54
N GLU A 452 4.18 28.96 -45.40
CA GLU A 452 4.47 27.59 -45.84
C GLU A 452 4.81 26.66 -44.66
N LEU A 453 5.59 27.16 -43.71
CA LEU A 453 5.93 26.39 -42.48
C LEU A 453 4.74 26.27 -41.56
N ALA A 454 3.91 27.29 -41.46
CA ALA A 454 2.67 27.23 -40.64
C ALA A 454 1.72 26.20 -41.20
N ASP A 455 1.47 26.15 -42.51
CA ASP A 455 0.58 25.19 -43.15
C ASP A 455 1.12 23.75 -43.03
N LEU A 456 2.42 23.53 -43.12
CA LEU A 456 3.07 22.24 -42.92
C LEU A 456 2.87 21.72 -41.47
N GLU A 457 3.11 22.58 -40.48
CA GLU A 457 2.97 22.17 -39.08
C GLU A 457 1.47 22.01 -38.68
N MET A 458 0.57 22.79 -39.25
CA MET A 458 -0.87 22.63 -39.07
C MET A 458 -1.33 21.28 -39.60
N LYS A 459 -0.92 20.90 -40.81
CA LYS A 459 -1.22 19.60 -41.39
C LYS A 459 -0.66 18.43 -40.54
N LYS A 460 0.51 18.61 -39.93
CA LYS A 460 1.05 17.60 -38.98
C LYS A 460 0.17 17.46 -37.74
N ALA A 461 -0.30 18.58 -37.16
CA ALA A 461 -1.19 18.56 -36.01
C ALA A 461 -2.49 17.82 -36.33
N GLU A 462 -3.09 18.09 -37.49
CA GLU A 462 -4.29 17.39 -37.97
C GLU A 462 -4.08 15.90 -38.18
N LEU A 463 -2.95 15.49 -38.79
CA LEU A 463 -2.58 14.08 -38.98
C LEU A 463 -2.36 13.34 -37.66
N LEU A 464 -1.94 14.05 -36.62
CA LEU A 464 -1.79 13.55 -35.27
C LEU A 464 -3.11 13.56 -34.48
N GLY A 465 -4.23 14.00 -35.11
CA GLY A 465 -5.55 14.03 -34.51
C GLY A 465 -5.72 15.11 -33.45
N TYR A 466 -4.87 16.13 -33.42
CA TYR A 466 -4.96 17.21 -32.46
C TYR A 466 -6.14 18.13 -32.78
N GLN A 467 -6.92 18.45 -31.75
CA GLN A 467 -7.99 19.46 -31.80
C GLN A 467 -7.68 20.54 -30.77
N PRO A 468 -7.57 21.81 -31.18
CA PRO A 468 -7.29 22.91 -30.28
C PRO A 468 -8.35 23.06 -29.19
N GLU A 469 -7.92 23.36 -28.00
CA GLU A 469 -8.81 23.71 -26.90
C GLU A 469 -9.49 25.09 -27.14
N PRO A 470 -10.69 25.34 -26.58
CA PRO A 470 -11.43 26.59 -26.84
C PRO A 470 -10.62 27.87 -26.56
N TRP A 471 -9.79 27.88 -25.51
CA TRP A 471 -8.96 29.04 -25.16
C TRP A 471 -7.80 29.27 -26.17
N GLU A 472 -7.35 28.23 -26.88
CA GLU A 472 -6.29 28.30 -27.89
C GLU A 472 -6.74 29.04 -29.15
N SER A 473 -8.05 29.32 -29.28
CA SER A 473 -8.54 30.21 -30.33
C SER A 473 -7.88 31.62 -30.28
N LYS A 474 -7.36 32.00 -29.10
CA LYS A 474 -6.60 33.25 -28.91
C LYS A 474 -5.19 33.20 -29.51
N LEU A 475 -4.69 32.00 -29.88
CA LEU A 475 -3.37 31.81 -30.50
C LEU A 475 -3.39 32.08 -32.02
N ASN A 476 -4.55 32.07 -32.65
CA ASN A 476 -4.74 32.30 -34.07
C ASN A 476 -5.02 33.77 -34.37
#